data_a3884854d940eb2b9a863168389736bd
#
_entry.id   a3884854d940eb2b9a863168389736bd
#
_cell.length_a   1.000
_cell.length_b   1.000
_cell.length_c   1.000
_cell.angle_alpha   90.00
_cell.angle_beta   90.00
_cell.angle_gamma   90.00
#
_symmetry.space_group_name_H-M   'P 1'
#
loop_
_entity.id
_entity.type
_entity.pdbx_description
1 polymer ?
#
loop_
_entity_poly.entity_id
_entity_poly.type
_entity_poly.pdbx_seq_one_letter_code
_entity_poly.pdbx_strand_id
1 'polypeptide(L)'
;LLLGACATSAHYESGLAQWVGKPLDELVLAWGPPQGSYTLRDGRQVIEYREQQIVRRPGWGRTMLGSPRVFYLLDEMDDEYSLRQCSTRFIADAQGIVQKWAWDGNDCRQ
;
A
#
# COMPACT_ATOMS: atom_id res chain seq x y z
N LEU A 1 11.14 14.30 17.87
CA LEU A 1 10.14 14.72 16.93
C LEU A 1 9.76 13.62 15.97
N LEU A 2 8.51 13.55 15.71
CA LEU A 2 7.94 12.50 14.87
C LEU A 2 7.92 12.88 13.40
N LEU A 3 8.78 13.79 13.02
CA LEU A 3 8.71 14.39 11.69
C LEU A 3 8.88 13.41 10.56
N GLY A 4 9.75 12.40 10.71
CA GLY A 4 9.99 11.46 9.64
C GLY A 4 8.76 10.62 9.30
N ALA A 5 8.22 9.91 10.29
CA ALA A 5 7.07 9.04 10.08
C ALA A 5 5.80 9.84 9.81
N CYS A 6 5.59 10.92 10.56
CA CYS A 6 4.40 11.75 10.36
C CYS A 6 4.43 12.45 9.02
N ALA A 7 5.62 12.92 8.59
CA ALA A 7 5.74 13.57 7.30
C ALA A 7 5.42 12.62 6.15
N THR A 8 5.83 11.35 6.27
CA THR A 8 5.53 10.36 5.23
C THR A 8 4.04 10.08 5.12
N SER A 9 3.37 9.89 6.26
CA SER A 9 1.93 9.65 6.27
C SER A 9 1.16 10.87 5.82
N ALA A 10 1.55 12.05 6.29
CA ALA A 10 0.89 13.29 5.90
C ALA A 10 1.06 13.54 4.41
N HIS A 11 2.21 13.22 3.87
CA HIS A 11 2.46 13.40 2.45
C HIS A 11 1.57 12.48 1.62
N TYR A 12 1.42 11.23 2.06
CA TYR A 12 0.54 10.30 1.38
C TYR A 12 -0.90 10.78 1.44
N GLU A 13 -1.33 11.22 2.61
CA GLU A 13 -2.69 11.71 2.79
C GLU A 13 -2.96 12.97 1.98
N SER A 14 -1.97 13.84 1.86
CA SER A 14 -2.12 15.02 0.99
C SER A 14 -2.33 14.60 -0.45
N GLY A 15 -1.62 13.58 -0.89
CA GLY A 15 -1.79 13.05 -2.23
C GLY A 15 -3.17 12.46 -2.46
N LEU A 16 -3.75 11.84 -1.43
CA LEU A 16 -5.10 11.32 -1.53
C LEU A 16 -6.15 12.42 -1.48
N ALA A 17 -5.94 13.40 -0.61
CA ALA A 17 -6.91 14.47 -0.39
C ALA A 17 -7.11 15.32 -1.64
N GLN A 18 -6.11 15.42 -2.50
CA GLN A 18 -6.25 16.21 -3.73
C GLN A 18 -7.32 15.65 -4.68
N TRP A 19 -7.69 14.40 -4.49
CA TRP A 19 -8.72 13.78 -5.34
C TRP A 19 -10.13 14.08 -4.90
N VAL A 20 -10.30 14.58 -3.68
CA VAL A 20 -11.64 14.95 -3.19
C VAL A 20 -12.19 16.08 -4.04
N GLY A 21 -13.41 15.91 -4.51
CA GLY A 21 -14.05 16.88 -5.40
C GLY A 21 -13.79 16.64 -6.87
N LYS A 22 -12.96 15.65 -7.21
CA LYS A 22 -12.69 15.32 -8.61
C LYS A 22 -13.49 14.10 -9.04
N PRO A 23 -13.76 13.98 -10.34
CA PRO A 23 -14.47 12.80 -10.84
C PRO A 23 -13.67 11.53 -10.60
N LEU A 24 -14.38 10.46 -10.25
CA LEU A 24 -13.77 9.15 -10.05
C LEU A 24 -13.07 8.67 -11.31
N ASP A 25 -13.59 9.01 -12.48
CA ASP A 25 -12.99 8.61 -13.74
C ASP A 25 -11.58 9.16 -13.90
N GLU A 26 -11.33 10.37 -13.43
CA GLU A 26 -9.98 10.93 -13.49
C GLU A 26 -9.02 10.16 -12.58
N LEU A 27 -9.50 9.75 -11.42
CA LEU A 27 -8.70 8.96 -10.50
C LEU A 27 -8.34 7.61 -11.13
N VAL A 28 -9.30 6.97 -11.75
CA VAL A 28 -9.08 5.68 -12.40
C VAL A 28 -8.11 5.82 -13.56
N LEU A 29 -8.20 6.90 -14.31
CA LEU A 29 -7.24 7.14 -15.39
C LEU A 29 -5.82 7.34 -14.87
N ALA A 30 -5.69 7.97 -13.72
CA ALA A 30 -4.37 8.24 -13.14
C ALA A 30 -3.79 7.01 -12.44
N TRP A 31 -4.60 6.27 -11.72
CA TRP A 31 -4.16 5.15 -10.90
C TRP A 31 -4.34 3.79 -11.54
N GLY A 32 -5.13 3.71 -12.60
CA GLY A 32 -5.47 2.45 -13.23
C GLY A 32 -6.72 1.84 -12.64
N PRO A 33 -7.14 0.69 -13.14
CA PRO A 33 -8.35 0.04 -12.64
C PRO A 33 -8.17 -0.44 -11.21
N PRO A 34 -9.18 -0.22 -10.35
CA PRO A 34 -9.10 -0.68 -8.97
C PRO A 34 -9.23 -2.20 -8.88
N GLN A 35 -8.67 -2.79 -7.83
CA GLN A 35 -8.78 -4.21 -7.59
C GLN A 35 -10.15 -4.59 -7.05
N GLY A 36 -10.83 -3.67 -6.37
CA GLY A 36 -12.15 -3.93 -5.85
C GLY A 36 -13.06 -2.75 -6.01
N SER A 37 -14.35 -3.00 -6.12
CA SER A 37 -15.33 -1.93 -6.19
C SER A 37 -16.65 -2.42 -5.61
N TYR A 38 -17.42 -1.49 -5.07
CA TYR A 38 -18.70 -1.80 -4.49
C TYR A 38 -19.60 -0.57 -4.59
N THR A 39 -20.83 -0.79 -5.01
CA THR A 39 -21.82 0.28 -5.08
C THR A 39 -22.76 0.14 -3.89
N LEU A 40 -22.85 1.19 -3.10
CA LEU A 40 -23.72 1.21 -1.94
C LEU A 40 -25.17 1.40 -2.42
N ARG A 41 -26.11 1.12 -1.51
CA ARG A 41 -27.52 1.20 -1.86
C ARG A 41 -27.97 2.60 -2.23
N ASP A 42 -27.31 3.61 -1.70
CA ASP A 42 -27.64 5.00 -2.00
C ASP A 42 -26.94 5.53 -3.25
N GLY A 43 -26.24 4.67 -3.96
CA GLY A 43 -25.59 5.05 -5.22
C GLY A 43 -24.14 5.46 -5.07
N ARG A 44 -23.63 5.56 -3.84
CA ARG A 44 -22.22 5.86 -3.66
C ARG A 44 -21.40 4.67 -4.10
N GLN A 45 -20.19 4.96 -4.58
CA GLN A 45 -19.27 3.94 -5.04
C GLN A 45 -18.01 3.92 -4.18
N VAL A 46 -17.58 2.72 -3.82
CA VAL A 46 -16.33 2.52 -3.09
C VAL A 46 -15.40 1.77 -4.01
N ILE A 47 -14.21 2.30 -4.23
CA ILE A 47 -13.19 1.58 -4.97
C ILE A 47 -11.98 1.38 -4.09
N GLU A 48 -11.28 0.29 -4.33
CA GLU A 48 -10.14 -0.09 -3.51
C GLU A 48 -8.94 -0.42 -4.38
N TYR A 49 -7.81 0.14 -4.01
CA TYR A 49 -6.53 -0.19 -4.59
C TYR A 49 -5.68 -0.86 -3.54
N ARG A 50 -5.16 -2.02 -3.85
CA ARG A 50 -4.30 -2.78 -2.95
C ARG A 50 -2.96 -3.03 -3.60
N GLU A 51 -1.92 -2.78 -2.83
CA GLU A 51 -0.58 -3.13 -3.23
C GLU A 51 0.00 -4.04 -2.18
N GLN A 52 0.59 -5.13 -2.63
CA GLN A 52 1.23 -6.09 -1.74
C GLN A 52 2.58 -6.44 -2.29
N GLN A 53 3.53 -6.58 -1.38
CA GLN A 53 4.88 -6.95 -1.73
C GLN A 53 5.43 -7.83 -0.64
N ILE A 54 5.98 -8.97 -1.02
CA ILE A 54 6.68 -9.83 -0.09
C ILE A 54 8.15 -9.49 -0.21
N VAL A 55 8.71 -9.00 0.90
CA VAL A 55 10.12 -8.63 0.97
C VAL A 55 10.87 -9.74 1.68
N ARG A 56 11.87 -10.27 1.02
CA ARG A 56 12.74 -11.28 1.58
C ARG A 56 14.01 -10.61 2.06
N ARG A 57 14.34 -10.84 3.32
CA ARG A 57 15.60 -10.38 3.88
C ARG A 57 16.48 -11.59 4.05
N PRO A 58 17.57 -11.71 3.29
CA PRO A 58 18.48 -12.84 3.46
C PRO A 58 19.18 -12.76 4.80
N GLY A 59 19.40 -13.92 5.40
CA GLY A 59 20.10 -13.99 6.67
C GLY A 59 21.53 -13.51 6.52
N TRP A 60 21.94 -12.64 7.42
CA TRP A 60 23.26 -12.06 7.33
C TRP A 60 24.37 -13.05 7.67
N GLY A 61 24.03 -14.16 8.32
CA GLY A 61 24.96 -15.22 8.55
C GLY A 61 25.57 -15.78 7.28
N ARG A 62 24.84 -15.67 6.18
CA ARG A 62 25.31 -16.12 4.87
C ARG A 62 26.56 -15.38 4.45
N THR A 63 26.62 -14.11 4.74
CA THR A 63 27.76 -13.28 4.34
C THR A 63 28.93 -13.41 5.29
N MET A 64 28.69 -13.82 6.52
CA MET A 64 29.74 -13.87 7.53
C MET A 64 30.54 -15.15 7.51
N LEU A 65 29.92 -16.27 7.25
CA LEU A 65 30.56 -17.55 7.46
C LEU A 65 31.35 -18.07 6.28
N GLY A 66 30.91 -17.83 5.10
CA GLY A 66 31.66 -18.18 3.92
C GLY A 66 31.88 -19.67 3.65
N SER A 67 31.49 -20.53 4.56
CA SER A 67 31.65 -21.95 4.40
C SER A 67 30.39 -22.53 3.75
N PRO A 68 30.50 -23.26 2.64
CA PRO A 68 29.33 -23.79 1.97
C PRO A 68 28.47 -24.70 2.84
N ARG A 69 29.12 -25.46 3.70
CA ARG A 69 28.39 -26.40 4.56
C ARG A 69 27.55 -25.64 5.59
N VAL A 70 28.13 -24.65 6.21
CA VAL A 70 27.43 -23.84 7.19
C VAL A 70 26.37 -22.98 6.50
N PHE A 71 26.69 -22.54 5.30
CA PHE A 71 25.77 -21.75 4.50
C PHE A 71 24.44 -22.45 4.31
N TYR A 72 24.46 -23.75 3.97
CA TYR A 72 23.23 -24.50 3.79
C TYR A 72 22.37 -24.55 5.05
N LEU A 73 22.99 -24.75 6.19
CA LEU A 73 22.27 -24.82 7.43
C LEU A 73 21.62 -23.48 7.80
N LEU A 74 22.36 -22.39 7.61
CA LEU A 74 21.88 -21.08 7.99
C LEU A 74 20.89 -20.50 6.99
N ASP A 75 21.00 -20.92 5.75
CA ASP A 75 20.12 -20.42 4.70
C ASP A 75 18.66 -20.68 5.00
N GLU A 76 18.36 -21.82 5.60
CA GLU A 76 16.98 -22.15 5.97
C GLU A 76 16.50 -21.43 7.21
N MET A 77 17.43 -21.01 8.06
CA MET A 77 17.08 -20.44 9.35
C MET A 77 17.01 -18.92 9.35
N ASP A 78 17.77 -18.28 8.48
CA ASP A 78 18.00 -16.85 8.60
C ASP A 78 17.21 -15.97 7.65
N ASP A 79 16.55 -16.56 6.65
CA ASP A 79 15.75 -15.76 5.74
C ASP A 79 14.47 -15.31 6.42
N GLU A 80 14.19 -14.02 6.29
CA GLU A 80 12.97 -13.44 6.80
C GLU A 80 12.10 -12.97 5.65
N TYR A 81 10.81 -13.15 5.81
CA TYR A 81 9.82 -12.69 4.84
C TYR A 81 8.89 -11.71 5.53
N SER A 82 8.70 -10.57 4.91
CA SER A 82 7.79 -9.54 5.42
C SER A 82 6.75 -9.23 4.37
N LEU A 83 5.51 -9.14 4.79
CA LEU A 83 4.44 -8.69 3.91
C LEU A 83 4.32 -7.18 4.06
N ARG A 84 4.51 -6.48 2.95
CA ARG A 84 4.28 -5.05 2.89
C ARG A 84 3.04 -4.83 2.06
N GLN A 85 2.14 -4.02 2.58
CA GLN A 85 0.87 -3.81 1.92
C GLN A 85 0.33 -2.43 2.20
N CYS A 86 -0.43 -1.94 1.25
CA CYS A 86 -1.21 -0.72 1.40
C CYS A 86 -2.56 -0.94 0.71
N SER A 87 -3.61 -0.63 1.42
CA SER A 87 -4.96 -0.68 0.89
C SER A 87 -5.53 0.72 0.97
N THR A 88 -5.92 1.27 -0.16
CA THR A 88 -6.46 2.62 -0.23
C THR A 88 -7.86 2.56 -0.81
N ARG A 89 -8.79 3.20 -0.15
CA ARG A 89 -10.18 3.25 -0.60
C ARG A 89 -10.60 4.67 -0.87
N PHE A 90 -11.35 4.84 -1.95
CA PHE A 90 -11.96 6.11 -2.29
C PHE A 90 -13.46 5.91 -2.35
N ILE A 91 -14.20 6.84 -1.82
CA ILE A 91 -15.65 6.81 -1.80
C ILE A 91 -16.15 7.98 -2.63
N ALA A 92 -16.91 7.68 -3.67
CA ALA A 92 -17.49 8.69 -4.52
C ALA A 92 -19.01 8.74 -4.30
N ASP A 93 -19.59 9.90 -4.57
CA ASP A 93 -21.03 10.06 -4.46
C ASP A 93 -21.75 9.44 -5.68
N ALA A 94 -23.07 9.56 -5.72
CA ALA A 94 -23.86 8.97 -6.79
C ALA A 94 -23.56 9.59 -8.15
N GLN A 95 -23.01 10.79 -8.19
CA GLN A 95 -22.62 11.45 -9.41
C GLN A 95 -21.18 11.13 -9.83
N GLY A 96 -20.49 10.29 -9.04
CA GLY A 96 -19.13 9.88 -9.37
C GLY A 96 -18.06 10.86 -8.95
N ILE A 97 -18.34 11.71 -7.98
CA ILE A 97 -17.36 12.67 -7.48
C ILE A 97 -16.77 12.14 -6.18
N VAL A 98 -15.46 12.11 -6.08
CA VAL A 98 -14.77 11.58 -4.90
C VAL A 98 -15.08 12.45 -3.69
N GLN A 99 -15.51 11.83 -2.61
CA GLN A 99 -15.91 12.52 -1.37
C GLN A 99 -14.95 12.27 -0.23
N LYS A 100 -14.46 11.04 -0.11
CA LYS A 100 -13.66 10.61 1.02
C LYS A 100 -12.61 9.61 0.57
N TRP A 101 -11.62 9.44 1.42
CA TRP A 101 -10.59 8.43 1.22
C TRP A 101 -10.24 7.82 2.57
N ALA A 102 -9.68 6.63 2.52
CA ALA A 102 -9.15 5.95 3.69
C ALA A 102 -8.02 5.04 3.25
N TRP A 103 -7.07 4.80 4.13
CA TRP A 103 -5.99 3.88 3.83
C TRP A 103 -5.67 3.04 5.06
N ASP A 104 -5.09 1.88 4.80
CA ASP A 104 -4.72 0.92 5.84
C ASP A 104 -3.54 0.10 5.33
N GLY A 105 -2.60 -0.19 6.21
CA GLY A 105 -1.46 -0.99 5.84
C GLY A 105 -0.17 -0.47 6.44
N ASN A 106 0.91 -1.20 6.17
CA ASN A 106 2.23 -0.87 6.71
C ASN A 106 3.18 -0.27 5.68
N ASP A 107 2.71 -0.04 4.47
CA ASP A 107 3.57 0.46 3.40
C ASP A 107 2.85 1.50 2.54
N CYS A 108 2.02 2.33 3.16
CA CYS A 108 1.29 3.39 2.47
C CYS A 108 2.13 4.65 2.45
N ARG A 109 2.75 4.92 1.29
CA ARG A 109 3.56 6.11 1.10
C ARG A 109 3.77 6.35 -0.38
N GLN A 110 4.14 7.57 -0.67
CA GLN A 110 4.49 7.95 -2.03
C GLN A 110 5.96 7.80 -2.29
#